data_d299eb2df96972445fd7fa7e8bb3bad7
#
_entry.id   d299eb2df96972445fd7fa7e8bb3bad7
#
_cell.length_a   1.000
_cell.length_b   1.000
_cell.length_c   1.000
_cell.angle_alpha   90.00
_cell.angle_beta   90.00
_cell.angle_gamma   90.00
#
_symmetry.space_group_name_H-M   'P 1'
#
loop_
_entity.id
_entity.type
_entity.pdbx_description
1 polymer ?
#
loop_
_entity_poly.entity_id
_entity_poly.type
_entity_poly.pdbx_seq_one_letter_code
_entity_poly.pdbx_strand_id
1 'polypeptide(L)'
;MSMHGKFFPSLIGILLFFWSMPFLMADIVVRFPTENTALLDNRPQDFYMYVDRNFEGKKSQPWEAGAYGFTRTLVRTQAGPVAVKFHEGIDIKPLRRDASGIPLDDVHPVAGGTVVHAS
;
A
#
# COMPACT_ATOMS: atom_id res chain seq x y z
N MET A 1 -25.68 15.64 -72.83
CA MET A 1 -26.25 14.78 -71.70
C MET A 1 -25.10 14.44 -70.85
N SER A 2 -24.90 15.23 -69.72
CA SER A 2 -23.74 15.14 -68.86
C SER A 2 -24.16 14.41 -67.59
N MET A 3 -23.57 13.22 -67.34
CA MET A 3 -23.78 12.44 -66.12
C MET A 3 -22.76 12.87 -65.08
N HIS A 4 -23.22 13.58 -64.05
CA HIS A 4 -22.42 13.89 -62.86
C HIS A 4 -22.42 12.69 -61.95
N GLY A 5 -21.29 11.96 -61.86
CA GLY A 5 -21.05 10.93 -60.89
C GLY A 5 -20.81 11.56 -59.48
N LYS A 6 -21.69 11.28 -58.53
CA LYS A 6 -21.50 11.65 -57.13
C LYS A 6 -20.51 10.68 -56.49
N PHE A 7 -19.34 11.19 -56.15
CA PHE A 7 -18.38 10.46 -55.29
C PHE A 7 -18.94 10.39 -53.84
N PHE A 8 -19.31 9.20 -53.42
CA PHE A 8 -19.51 8.92 -52.00
C PHE A 8 -18.15 8.57 -51.38
N PRO A 9 -17.65 9.32 -50.40
CA PRO A 9 -16.47 8.88 -49.68
C PRO A 9 -16.80 7.60 -48.90
N SER A 10 -15.99 6.59 -49.13
CA SER A 10 -16.15 5.25 -48.52
C SER A 10 -16.12 5.33 -47.02
N LEU A 11 -17.20 4.94 -46.35
CA LEU A 11 -17.33 4.82 -44.89
C LEU A 11 -16.26 3.87 -44.26
N ILE A 12 -15.60 3.06 -45.07
CA ILE A 12 -14.57 2.09 -44.67
C ILE A 12 -13.30 2.79 -44.19
N GLY A 13 -12.95 3.97 -44.74
CA GLY A 13 -11.77 4.72 -44.29
C GLY A 13 -11.86 5.28 -42.88
N ILE A 14 -13.07 5.55 -42.39
CA ILE A 14 -13.28 6.11 -41.05
C ILE A 14 -13.21 5.03 -39.97
N LEU A 15 -13.62 3.78 -40.25
CA LEU A 15 -13.58 2.68 -39.29
C LEU A 15 -12.15 2.17 -39.00
N LEU A 16 -11.22 2.28 -39.95
CA LEU A 16 -9.83 1.85 -39.77
C LEU A 16 -9.00 2.83 -38.95
N PHE A 17 -9.42 4.10 -38.85
CA PHE A 17 -8.69 5.10 -38.07
C PHE A 17 -8.89 4.96 -36.54
N PHE A 18 -9.99 4.35 -36.14
CA PHE A 18 -10.27 4.13 -34.68
C PHE A 18 -9.55 2.91 -34.09
N TRP A 19 -9.03 2.01 -34.93
CA TRP A 19 -8.38 0.79 -34.43
C TRP A 19 -6.89 0.93 -34.13
N SER A 20 -6.31 2.07 -34.47
CA SER A 20 -4.88 2.35 -34.25
C SER A 20 -4.61 3.39 -33.14
N MET A 21 -5.59 3.68 -32.27
CA MET A 21 -5.28 4.41 -31.05
C MET A 21 -4.45 3.49 -30.14
N PRO A 22 -3.14 3.76 -29.92
CA PRO A 22 -2.40 3.05 -28.89
C PRO A 22 -3.12 3.33 -27.56
N PHE A 23 -3.59 2.29 -26.91
CA PHE A 23 -3.93 2.38 -25.50
C PHE A 23 -2.65 2.80 -24.79
N LEU A 24 -2.52 4.07 -24.44
CA LEU A 24 -1.49 4.54 -23.53
C LEU A 24 -1.84 3.95 -22.16
N MET A 25 -1.36 2.74 -21.92
CA MET A 25 -1.31 2.19 -20.58
C MET A 25 -0.25 3.03 -19.85
N ALA A 26 -0.69 3.95 -19.02
CA ALA A 26 0.21 4.62 -18.10
C ALA A 26 0.73 3.55 -17.13
N ASP A 27 2.01 3.22 -17.20
CA ASP A 27 2.65 2.34 -16.23
C ASP A 27 2.56 3.01 -14.86
N ILE A 28 1.81 2.38 -13.94
CA ILE A 28 1.79 2.82 -12.55
C ILE A 28 3.06 2.30 -11.90
N VAL A 29 4.03 3.17 -11.74
CA VAL A 29 5.25 2.86 -10.98
C VAL A 29 4.92 2.91 -9.49
N VAL A 30 4.94 1.74 -8.85
CA VAL A 30 4.76 1.60 -7.40
C VAL A 30 6.11 1.46 -6.73
N ARG A 31 6.35 2.27 -5.69
CA ARG A 31 7.56 2.22 -4.87
C ARG A 31 7.24 1.56 -3.52
N PHE A 32 8.20 0.79 -3.01
CA PHE A 32 8.09 0.26 -1.64
C PHE A 32 8.20 1.43 -0.63
N PRO A 33 7.35 1.47 0.41
CA PRO A 33 7.21 2.67 1.27
C PRO A 33 8.36 2.88 2.24
N THR A 34 9.31 1.96 2.33
CA THR A 34 10.44 1.97 3.29
C THR A 34 11.68 1.33 2.69
N GLU A 35 12.83 1.59 3.30
CA GLU A 35 14.10 0.92 2.98
C GLU A 35 14.12 -0.55 3.45
N ASN A 36 13.27 -0.93 4.41
CA ASN A 36 13.16 -2.30 4.87
C ASN A 36 12.36 -3.16 3.88
N THR A 37 13.05 -3.95 3.08
CA THR A 37 12.48 -4.84 2.06
C THR A 37 12.34 -6.30 2.52
N ALA A 38 12.50 -6.58 3.80
CA ALA A 38 12.52 -7.95 4.33
C ALA A 38 11.26 -8.76 4.01
N LEU A 39 10.11 -8.09 3.80
CA LEU A 39 8.88 -8.75 3.38
C LEU A 39 8.99 -9.35 1.97
N LEU A 40 9.71 -8.70 1.07
CA LEU A 40 9.95 -9.17 -0.30
C LEU A 40 10.85 -10.41 -0.32
N ASP A 41 11.68 -10.58 0.72
CA ASP A 41 12.56 -11.75 0.92
C ASP A 41 11.91 -12.85 1.76
N ASN A 42 10.58 -12.78 1.97
CA ASN A 42 9.82 -13.72 2.80
C ASN A 42 10.30 -13.81 4.25
N ARG A 43 10.72 -12.66 4.82
CA ARG A 43 11.17 -12.51 6.21
C ARG A 43 10.25 -11.56 7.00
N PRO A 44 8.97 -11.91 7.24
CA PRO A 44 8.00 -11.04 7.91
C PRO A 44 8.41 -10.66 9.33
N GLN A 45 9.15 -11.52 10.04
CA GLN A 45 9.67 -11.26 11.38
C GLN A 45 10.71 -10.13 11.43
N ASP A 46 11.38 -9.84 10.30
CA ASP A 46 12.33 -8.73 10.16
C ASP A 46 11.67 -7.46 9.61
N PHE A 47 10.45 -7.57 9.12
CA PHE A 47 9.69 -6.47 8.53
C PHE A 47 8.74 -5.81 9.52
N TYR A 48 7.89 -6.61 10.19
CA TYR A 48 6.91 -6.07 11.11
C TYR A 48 7.54 -5.64 12.44
N MET A 49 7.12 -4.49 12.95
CA MET A 49 7.53 -4.02 14.25
C MET A 49 6.82 -4.78 15.35
N TYR A 50 7.59 -5.37 16.26
CA TYR A 50 7.09 -6.10 17.41
C TYR A 50 7.09 -5.20 18.63
N VAL A 51 5.96 -5.15 19.34
CA VAL A 51 5.83 -4.45 20.60
C VAL A 51 5.58 -5.48 21.71
N ASP A 52 6.50 -5.56 22.65
CA ASP A 52 6.29 -6.36 23.88
C ASP A 52 5.11 -5.77 24.65
N ARG A 53 4.01 -6.50 24.72
CA ARG A 53 2.87 -6.15 25.56
C ARG A 53 2.74 -7.15 26.69
N ASN A 54 2.86 -6.65 27.92
CA ASN A 54 2.41 -7.36 29.10
C ASN A 54 0.93 -7.05 29.33
N PHE A 55 0.07 -8.02 29.11
CA PHE A 55 -1.32 -7.96 29.52
C PHE A 55 -1.53 -8.92 30.68
N GLU A 56 -1.82 -8.39 31.88
CA GLU A 56 -2.04 -9.17 33.13
C GLU A 56 -0.89 -10.12 33.47
N GLY A 57 0.36 -9.67 33.25
CA GLY A 57 1.54 -10.47 33.54
C GLY A 57 1.83 -11.60 32.54
N LYS A 58 1.02 -11.72 31.48
CA LYS A 58 1.30 -12.62 30.36
C LYS A 58 1.94 -11.85 29.22
N LYS A 59 3.15 -12.27 28.82
CA LYS A 59 3.75 -11.80 27.57
C LYS A 59 2.86 -12.24 26.41
N SER A 60 2.18 -11.30 25.77
CA SER A 60 1.61 -11.57 24.47
C SER A 60 2.77 -11.76 23.47
N GLN A 61 2.60 -12.66 22.53
CA GLN A 61 3.56 -12.82 21.43
C GLN A 61 3.53 -11.56 20.59
N PRO A 62 4.60 -10.75 20.54
CA PRO A 62 4.54 -9.40 19.97
C PRO A 62 4.50 -9.35 18.45
N TRP A 63 4.80 -10.46 17.78
CA TRP A 63 4.93 -10.54 16.32
C TRP A 63 3.67 -10.19 15.54
N GLU A 64 2.50 -10.29 16.16
CA GLU A 64 1.23 -9.97 15.52
C GLU A 64 0.89 -8.47 15.55
N ALA A 65 1.55 -7.71 16.41
CA ALA A 65 1.15 -6.32 16.71
C ALA A 65 1.33 -5.34 15.54
N GLY A 66 2.28 -5.58 14.65
CA GLY A 66 2.61 -4.70 13.52
C GLY A 66 1.88 -5.02 12.22
N ALA A 67 1.22 -6.18 12.11
CA ALA A 67 0.54 -6.57 10.88
C ALA A 67 -0.87 -5.95 10.78
N TYR A 68 -1.31 -5.68 9.55
CA TYR A 68 -2.66 -5.20 9.27
C TYR A 68 -3.73 -6.21 9.69
N GLY A 69 -4.82 -5.72 10.27
CA GLY A 69 -5.99 -6.52 10.63
C GLY A 69 -5.88 -7.28 11.94
N PHE A 70 -4.71 -7.29 12.60
CA PHE A 70 -4.57 -7.94 13.90
C PHE A 70 -5.19 -7.10 15.03
N THR A 71 -5.85 -7.77 15.97
CA THR A 71 -6.41 -7.14 17.15
C THR A 71 -5.34 -7.01 18.21
N ARG A 72 -5.02 -5.76 18.62
CA ARG A 72 -3.96 -5.50 19.59
C ARG A 72 -4.38 -4.72 20.82
N THR A 73 -5.63 -4.26 20.87
CA THR A 73 -6.16 -3.57 22.05
C THR A 73 -7.09 -4.50 22.77
N LEU A 74 -6.68 -4.93 23.96
CA LEU A 74 -7.48 -5.77 24.83
C LEU A 74 -8.15 -4.90 25.90
N VAL A 75 -9.44 -5.09 26.10
CA VAL A 75 -10.24 -4.47 27.17
C VAL A 75 -10.75 -5.58 28.08
N ARG A 76 -10.62 -5.38 29.39
CA ARG A 76 -11.15 -6.31 30.37
C ARG A 76 -12.66 -6.15 30.46
N THR A 77 -13.38 -7.26 30.32
CA THR A 77 -14.82 -7.36 30.55
C THR A 77 -15.11 -8.35 31.69
N GLN A 78 -16.36 -8.42 32.15
CA GLN A 78 -16.77 -9.43 33.13
C GLN A 78 -16.59 -10.87 32.62
N ALA A 79 -16.64 -11.09 31.32
CA ALA A 79 -16.44 -12.38 30.66
C ALA A 79 -14.96 -12.69 30.36
N GLY A 80 -14.03 -11.77 30.70
CA GLY A 80 -12.61 -11.88 30.39
C GLY A 80 -12.10 -10.83 29.41
N PRO A 81 -10.85 -10.92 28.94
CA PRO A 81 -10.29 -9.98 27.99
C PRO A 81 -10.90 -10.15 26.59
N VAL A 82 -11.33 -9.05 26.00
CA VAL A 82 -11.89 -9.00 24.65
C VAL A 82 -11.05 -8.05 23.79
N ALA A 83 -10.67 -8.49 22.60
CA ALA A 83 -9.98 -7.66 21.62
C ALA A 83 -10.99 -6.73 20.95
N VAL A 84 -10.75 -5.41 21.02
CA VAL A 84 -11.75 -4.40 20.61
C VAL A 84 -11.31 -3.50 19.48
N LYS A 85 -10.05 -3.57 19.04
CA LYS A 85 -9.53 -2.71 18.00
C LYS A 85 -8.61 -3.46 17.04
N PHE A 86 -8.93 -3.36 15.77
CA PHE A 86 -8.06 -3.82 14.70
C PHE A 86 -6.92 -2.83 14.44
N HIS A 87 -5.79 -3.34 13.99
CA HIS A 87 -4.71 -2.53 13.46
C HIS A 87 -5.03 -2.15 12.02
N GLU A 88 -5.26 -0.86 11.78
CA GLU A 88 -5.67 -0.31 10.48
C GLU A 88 -4.46 0.07 9.61
N GLY A 89 -3.26 -0.23 10.04
CA GLY A 89 -2.01 0.07 9.35
C GLY A 89 -1.02 -1.07 9.44
N ILE A 90 0.22 -0.75 9.08
CA ILE A 90 1.37 -1.65 9.21
C ILE A 90 2.43 -0.89 9.98
N ASP A 91 2.91 -1.47 11.08
CA ASP A 91 4.07 -0.96 11.81
C ASP A 91 5.32 -1.63 11.24
N ILE A 92 6.15 -0.87 10.53
CA ILE A 92 7.35 -1.36 9.89
C ILE A 92 8.54 -1.19 10.82
N LYS A 93 9.33 -2.25 10.97
CA LYS A 93 10.56 -2.23 11.77
C LYS A 93 11.62 -1.39 11.06
N PRO A 94 12.14 -0.34 11.69
CA PRO A 94 13.21 0.45 11.09
C PRO A 94 14.51 -0.35 11.05
N LEU A 95 15.30 -0.15 10.01
CA LEU A 95 16.63 -0.72 9.86
C LEU A 95 17.66 0.01 10.72
N ARG A 96 17.47 1.33 10.90
CA ARG A 96 18.40 2.21 11.61
C ARG A 96 17.69 3.01 12.68
N ARG A 97 18.39 3.24 13.78
CA ARG A 97 17.95 4.12 14.85
C ARG A 97 19.12 4.98 15.33
N ASP A 98 18.81 6.17 15.82
CA ASP A 98 19.79 7.01 16.51
C ASP A 98 20.08 6.49 17.94
N ALA A 99 20.96 7.19 18.66
CA ALA A 99 21.32 6.85 20.03
C ALA A 99 20.14 6.95 21.03
N SER A 100 19.10 7.69 20.67
CA SER A 100 17.86 7.85 21.45
C SER A 100 16.78 6.82 21.09
N GLY A 101 17.05 5.97 20.08
CA GLY A 101 16.13 4.94 19.60
C GLY A 101 15.12 5.47 18.56
N ILE A 102 15.29 6.68 18.04
CA ILE A 102 14.43 7.27 17.01
C ILE A 102 14.76 6.65 15.65
N PRO A 103 13.77 6.19 14.86
CA PRO A 103 14.00 5.70 13.51
C PRO A 103 14.66 6.73 12.61
N LEU A 104 15.62 6.29 11.78
CA LEU A 104 16.34 7.11 10.82
C LEU A 104 16.00 6.76 9.37
N ASP A 105 15.17 5.74 9.14
CA ASP A 105 14.78 5.31 7.81
C ASP A 105 13.75 6.28 7.24
N ASP A 106 13.86 6.58 5.96
CA ASP A 106 12.89 7.39 5.25
C ASP A 106 11.60 6.62 4.96
N VAL A 107 10.47 7.32 5.01
CA VAL A 107 9.18 6.82 4.55
C VAL A 107 8.85 7.46 3.20
N HIS A 108 8.56 6.63 2.23
CA HIS A 108 8.29 7.05 0.86
C HIS A 108 6.81 6.89 0.50
N PRO A 109 6.25 7.80 -0.32
CA PRO A 109 4.94 7.59 -0.90
C PRO A 109 4.99 6.40 -1.87
N VAL A 110 3.96 5.58 -1.85
CA VAL A 110 3.85 4.37 -2.70
C VAL A 110 3.74 4.73 -4.18
N ALA A 111 3.15 5.88 -4.49
CA ALA A 111 3.00 6.41 -5.84
C ALA A 111 3.16 7.94 -5.82
N GLY A 112 3.32 8.54 -7.01
CA GLY A 112 3.33 9.99 -7.14
C GLY A 112 2.04 10.62 -6.62
N GLY A 113 2.16 11.78 -5.97
CA GLY A 113 1.02 12.50 -5.40
C GLY A 113 1.40 13.92 -4.98
N THR A 114 0.42 14.65 -4.47
CA THR A 114 0.60 15.99 -3.92
C THR A 114 0.47 15.95 -2.40
N VAL A 115 1.43 16.56 -1.69
CA VAL A 115 1.32 16.72 -0.24
C VAL A 115 0.25 17.76 0.06
N VAL A 116 -0.81 17.34 0.74
CA VAL A 116 -1.95 18.22 1.09
C VAL A 116 -1.88 18.71 2.52
N HIS A 117 -1.08 18.08 3.37
CA HIS A 117 -0.86 18.46 4.77
C HIS A 117 0.50 17.99 5.24
N ALA A 118 1.20 18.81 5.98
CA ALA A 118 2.41 18.47 6.73
C ALA A 118 2.34 19.17 8.09
N SER A 119 2.55 18.44 9.18
CA SER A 119 2.55 18.94 10.58
C SER A 119 3.85 18.61 11.27
#